data_e229c074fc9485fba72fdb3b65ff9d35
#
_entry.id   e229c074fc9485fba72fdb3b65ff9d35
#
_cell.length_a   1.000
_cell.length_b   1.000
_cell.length_c   1.000
_cell.angle_alpha   90.00
_cell.angle_beta   90.00
_cell.angle_gamma   90.00
#
_symmetry.space_group_name_H-M   'P 1'
#
loop_
_entity.id
_entity.type
_entity.pdbx_description
1 polymer ?
#
loop_
_entity_poly.entity_id
_entity_poly.type
_entity_poly.pdbx_seq_one_letter_code
_entity_poly.pdbx_strand_id
1 'polypeptide(L)'
;MRNRVIFVFLLGLLPTSLTWAAPAQQTFSDWQVTCNNQNFCVARNTGEHRGLVMTLSRSAGAHTDAVLRIDLGGLTSPGAKEAEIAPRLLLDEKPLPLNAGQWRITPWHLMTDDTATIAAFLQTIQEAQAITLKKGKQTISLVGLKAALLFIDAQQKRAGSETAWIDKGNDPPLSVPPAPALKGVAIVNPTPTPLSYDERNDLLDYGNWRMNGIHCSLDPMRREVRVAALTDDKALLMTGCEAGAYNTVDLAWIVSRKKPFASRAVRLRLPFNSGAESNDMELMNAVFDEKSRELITLSKGRGLADCGIQTRWRFDGQRFRLVRYAEEPSCDNWHGPDAWPTLWITR
;
A
#
# COMPACT_ATOMS: atom_id res chain seq x y z
N MET A 1 14.60 70.50 -15.24
CA MET A 1 13.59 69.67 -14.60
C MET A 1 13.91 68.19 -14.92
N ARG A 2 14.49 67.43 -13.97
CA ARG A 2 14.89 66.01 -14.22
C ARG A 2 13.91 65.12 -13.52
N ASN A 3 13.04 64.44 -14.28
CA ASN A 3 12.13 63.42 -13.78
C ASN A 3 12.92 62.14 -13.41
N ARG A 4 12.91 61.78 -12.13
CA ARG A 4 13.38 60.50 -11.64
C ARG A 4 12.20 59.52 -11.66
N VAL A 5 12.28 58.52 -12.52
CA VAL A 5 11.36 57.38 -12.52
C VAL A 5 11.85 56.40 -11.47
N ILE A 6 11.06 56.19 -10.41
CA ILE A 6 11.30 55.18 -9.38
C ILE A 6 10.69 53.88 -9.88
N PHE A 7 11.54 52.88 -10.20
CA PHE A 7 11.10 51.52 -10.44
C PHE A 7 10.91 50.83 -9.09
N VAL A 8 9.64 50.57 -8.75
CA VAL A 8 9.29 49.71 -7.60
C VAL A 8 9.35 48.26 -8.07
N PHE A 9 10.38 47.51 -7.61
CA PHE A 9 10.45 46.07 -7.79
C PHE A 9 9.45 45.41 -6.80
N LEU A 10 8.30 44.96 -7.31
CA LEU A 10 7.44 44.05 -6.59
C LEU A 10 8.09 42.66 -6.59
N LEU A 11 8.74 42.29 -5.46
CA LEU A 11 9.10 40.90 -5.20
C LEU A 11 7.80 40.10 -5.01
N GLY A 12 7.39 39.40 -6.05
CA GLY A 12 6.30 38.44 -5.99
C GLY A 12 6.74 37.25 -5.12
N LEU A 13 6.19 37.14 -3.92
CA LEU A 13 6.22 35.91 -3.13
C LEU A 13 5.42 34.87 -3.89
N LEU A 14 6.11 34.00 -4.65
CA LEU A 14 5.53 32.79 -5.21
C LEU A 14 5.14 31.88 -4.03
N PRO A 15 3.87 31.48 -3.91
CA PRO A 15 3.50 30.48 -2.90
C PRO A 15 4.25 29.20 -3.25
N THR A 16 5.12 28.75 -2.35
CA THR A 16 5.68 27.39 -2.40
C THR A 16 4.52 26.43 -2.17
N SER A 17 3.91 25.97 -3.26
CA SER A 17 2.98 24.86 -3.20
C SER A 17 3.76 23.66 -2.65
N LEU A 18 3.40 23.25 -1.44
CA LEU A 18 3.80 21.97 -0.85
C LEU A 18 3.24 20.88 -1.78
N THR A 19 4.00 20.52 -2.80
CA THR A 19 3.68 19.39 -3.68
C THR A 19 3.91 18.13 -2.86
N TRP A 20 2.84 17.46 -2.50
CA TRP A 20 2.92 16.11 -1.96
C TRP A 20 3.54 15.22 -3.03
N ALA A 21 4.39 14.29 -2.60
CA ALA A 21 4.77 13.23 -3.51
C ALA A 21 3.51 12.45 -3.89
N ALA A 22 3.18 12.44 -5.16
CA ALA A 22 2.13 11.59 -5.66
C ALA A 22 2.62 10.14 -5.52
N PRO A 23 1.77 9.22 -5.00
CA PRO A 23 2.13 7.81 -5.01
C PRO A 23 2.34 7.35 -6.44
N ALA A 24 3.28 6.43 -6.64
CA ALA A 24 3.60 5.92 -7.96
C ALA A 24 3.75 4.40 -7.91
N GLN A 25 3.17 3.72 -8.89
CA GLN A 25 3.36 2.29 -9.09
C GLN A 25 3.63 2.05 -10.58
N GLN A 26 4.68 1.31 -10.89
CA GLN A 26 5.08 1.03 -12.26
C GLN A 26 5.74 -0.34 -12.38
N THR A 27 5.48 -1.00 -13.51
CA THR A 27 6.09 -2.29 -13.86
C THR A 27 7.18 -2.08 -14.89
N PHE A 28 8.31 -2.75 -14.68
CA PHE A 28 9.48 -2.78 -15.55
C PHE A 28 9.81 -4.24 -15.89
N SER A 29 9.29 -4.75 -16.99
CA SER A 29 9.36 -6.17 -17.34
C SER A 29 8.90 -7.06 -16.18
N ASP A 30 9.81 -7.80 -15.54
CA ASP A 30 9.51 -8.72 -14.44
C ASP A 30 9.61 -8.07 -13.05
N TRP A 31 9.67 -6.74 -12.98
CA TRP A 31 9.76 -5.99 -11.72
C TRP A 31 8.67 -4.96 -11.57
N GLN A 32 8.08 -4.91 -10.40
CA GLN A 32 7.13 -3.88 -10.00
C GLN A 32 7.76 -2.98 -8.93
N VAL A 33 7.58 -1.68 -9.09
CA VAL A 33 7.95 -0.68 -8.09
C VAL A 33 6.71 0.02 -7.59
N THR A 34 6.59 0.13 -6.27
CA THR A 34 5.56 0.91 -5.59
C THR A 34 6.24 1.92 -4.68
N CYS A 35 5.98 3.20 -4.89
CA CYS A 35 6.43 4.30 -4.03
C CYS A 35 5.20 4.98 -3.41
N ASN A 36 5.17 5.10 -2.08
CA ASN A 36 4.07 5.74 -1.40
C ASN A 36 4.22 7.28 -1.31
N ASN A 37 3.23 7.93 -0.72
CA ASN A 37 3.22 9.38 -0.51
C ASN A 37 4.32 9.93 0.43
N GLN A 38 5.19 9.07 0.98
CA GLN A 38 6.43 9.45 1.67
C GLN A 38 7.68 9.18 0.83
N ASN A 39 7.54 8.77 -0.43
CA ASN A 39 8.62 8.25 -1.26
C ASN A 39 9.35 7.04 -0.63
N PHE A 40 8.68 6.28 0.25
CA PHE A 40 9.14 4.96 0.60
C PHE A 40 8.83 4.05 -0.59
N CYS A 41 9.86 3.47 -1.18
CA CYS A 41 9.75 2.67 -2.39
C CYS A 41 10.07 1.21 -2.12
N VAL A 42 9.32 0.33 -2.78
CA VAL A 42 9.52 -1.13 -2.78
C VAL A 42 9.59 -1.60 -4.22
N ALA A 43 10.68 -2.28 -4.59
CA ALA A 43 10.78 -3.04 -5.83
C ALA A 43 10.66 -4.54 -5.53
N ARG A 44 9.90 -5.27 -6.33
CA ARG A 44 9.68 -6.71 -6.20
C ARG A 44 9.64 -7.36 -7.58
N ASN A 45 10.24 -8.55 -7.74
CA ASN A 45 10.02 -9.32 -8.95
C ASN A 45 8.61 -9.93 -8.98
N THR A 46 7.97 -9.88 -10.14
CA THR A 46 6.56 -10.28 -10.37
C THR A 46 6.37 -11.31 -11.48
N GLY A 47 7.45 -11.72 -12.14
CA GLY A 47 7.43 -12.76 -13.18
C GLY A 47 7.10 -14.15 -12.60
N GLU A 48 7.29 -15.20 -13.38
CA GLU A 48 7.09 -16.59 -12.93
C GLU A 48 8.10 -17.03 -11.86
N HIS A 49 8.02 -16.44 -10.67
CA HIS A 49 8.99 -16.68 -9.58
C HIS A 49 8.76 -18.00 -8.82
N ARG A 50 7.58 -18.59 -8.91
CA ARG A 50 7.21 -19.87 -8.26
C ARG A 50 7.54 -19.91 -6.76
N GLY A 51 7.36 -18.77 -6.08
CA GLY A 51 7.62 -18.61 -4.66
C GLY A 51 9.04 -18.19 -4.28
N LEU A 52 9.93 -17.87 -5.24
CA LEU A 52 11.22 -17.25 -4.95
C LEU A 52 11.16 -15.77 -5.30
N VAL A 53 11.10 -14.90 -4.28
CA VAL A 53 10.85 -13.47 -4.46
C VAL A 53 11.95 -12.64 -3.84
N MET A 54 12.47 -11.69 -4.61
CA MET A 54 13.37 -10.65 -4.12
C MET A 54 12.61 -9.35 -3.96
N THR A 55 12.74 -8.76 -2.79
CA THR A 55 12.18 -7.46 -2.45
C THR A 55 13.29 -6.52 -2.03
N LEU A 56 13.30 -5.32 -2.59
CA LEU A 56 14.22 -4.26 -2.23
C LEU A 56 13.41 -3.02 -1.85
N SER A 57 13.55 -2.55 -0.63
CA SER A 57 12.86 -1.36 -0.13
C SER A 57 13.83 -0.30 0.35
N ARG A 58 13.43 0.97 0.24
CA ARG A 58 14.23 2.11 0.69
C ARG A 58 13.35 3.30 1.09
N SER A 59 13.68 3.93 2.22
CA SER A 59 13.11 5.19 2.66
C SER A 59 13.66 6.38 1.87
N ALA A 60 12.89 7.46 1.74
CA ALA A 60 13.37 8.73 1.24
C ALA A 60 14.26 9.44 2.27
N GLY A 61 15.05 10.44 1.82
CA GLY A 61 15.92 11.24 2.68
C GLY A 61 17.40 10.87 2.59
N ALA A 62 18.26 11.65 3.23
CA ALA A 62 19.70 11.49 3.18
C ALA A 62 20.20 10.17 3.78
N HIS A 63 19.52 9.69 4.83
CA HIS A 63 19.81 8.41 5.46
C HIS A 63 19.13 7.28 4.69
N THR A 64 19.84 6.18 4.50
CA THR A 64 19.37 5.05 3.70
C THR A 64 18.90 3.90 4.60
N ASP A 65 17.64 3.91 5.00
CA ASP A 65 17.02 2.72 5.55
C ASP A 65 16.59 1.82 4.38
N ALA A 66 17.53 1.02 3.88
CA ALA A 66 17.27 0.08 2.82
C ALA A 66 17.23 -1.35 3.38
N VAL A 67 16.37 -2.20 2.81
CA VAL A 67 16.32 -3.62 3.14
C VAL A 67 16.22 -4.41 1.85
N LEU A 68 17.10 -5.39 1.70
CA LEU A 68 17.05 -6.40 0.65
C LEU A 68 16.67 -7.74 1.25
N ARG A 69 15.68 -8.40 0.64
CA ARG A 69 15.24 -9.75 1.04
C ARG A 69 15.12 -10.62 -0.19
N ILE A 70 15.48 -11.90 -0.02
CA ILE A 70 15.10 -12.98 -0.91
C ILE A 70 14.36 -14.00 -0.07
N ASP A 71 13.10 -14.22 -0.41
CA ASP A 71 12.21 -15.11 0.32
C ASP A 71 11.81 -16.29 -0.55
N LEU A 72 11.72 -17.47 0.05
CA LEU A 72 11.18 -18.69 -0.56
C LEU A 72 9.89 -19.06 0.17
N GLY A 73 8.76 -19.02 -0.51
CA GLY A 73 7.46 -19.30 0.10
C GLY A 73 6.29 -18.93 -0.81
N GLY A 74 5.20 -18.46 -0.21
CA GLY A 74 3.96 -18.08 -0.85
C GLY A 74 2.81 -18.11 0.13
N LEU A 75 1.57 -18.08 -0.34
CA LEU A 75 0.37 -18.21 0.50
C LEU A 75 0.31 -19.54 1.28
N THR A 76 0.96 -20.57 0.78
CA THR A 76 1.11 -21.86 1.48
C THR A 76 2.50 -21.93 2.09
N SER A 77 2.57 -22.14 3.40
CA SER A 77 3.85 -22.30 4.10
C SER A 77 4.61 -23.53 3.59
N PRO A 78 5.92 -23.43 3.31
CA PRO A 78 6.75 -24.58 3.00
C PRO A 78 6.88 -25.49 4.22
N GLY A 79 6.99 -26.80 3.98
CA GLY A 79 7.14 -27.81 5.03
C GLY A 79 8.43 -27.65 5.87
N ALA A 80 8.37 -28.04 7.14
CA ALA A 80 9.49 -27.93 8.07
C ALA A 80 10.65 -28.88 7.72
N LYS A 81 11.90 -28.42 7.84
CA LYS A 81 13.21 -29.08 7.67
C LYS A 81 13.85 -28.95 6.28
N GLU A 82 14.16 -27.75 5.89
CA GLU A 82 15.09 -27.53 4.78
C GLU A 82 16.41 -26.91 5.23
N ALA A 83 17.48 -27.12 4.45
CA ALA A 83 18.75 -26.44 4.64
C ALA A 83 18.62 -24.94 4.37
N GLU A 84 19.51 -24.14 4.91
CA GLU A 84 19.57 -22.69 4.65
C GLU A 84 19.44 -22.39 3.16
N ILE A 85 18.75 -21.28 2.83
CA ILE A 85 18.48 -20.89 1.45
C ILE A 85 19.75 -20.47 0.71
N ALA A 86 20.69 -19.78 1.36
CA ALA A 86 21.84 -19.15 0.73
C ALA A 86 22.69 -20.10 -0.13
N PRO A 87 23.13 -21.29 0.34
CA PRO A 87 23.91 -22.22 -0.49
C PRO A 87 23.12 -22.89 -1.61
N ARG A 88 21.81 -22.66 -1.64
CA ARG A 88 20.89 -23.19 -2.67
C ARG A 88 20.65 -22.20 -3.79
N LEU A 89 21.08 -20.94 -3.66
CA LEU A 89 20.88 -19.89 -4.67
C LEU A 89 22.01 -19.92 -5.70
N LEU A 90 21.62 -19.84 -6.96
CA LEU A 90 22.52 -19.75 -8.12
C LEU A 90 22.27 -18.44 -8.84
N LEU A 91 23.35 -17.77 -9.27
CA LEU A 91 23.35 -16.64 -10.19
C LEU A 91 23.83 -17.13 -11.54
N ASP A 92 22.96 -17.14 -12.55
CA ASP A 92 23.28 -17.66 -13.89
C ASP A 92 23.97 -19.02 -13.80
N GLU A 93 23.36 -19.99 -13.11
CA GLU A 93 23.80 -21.37 -12.89
C GLU A 93 25.04 -21.55 -12.01
N LYS A 94 25.69 -20.47 -11.54
CA LYS A 94 26.83 -20.52 -10.62
C LYS A 94 26.38 -20.19 -9.18
N PRO A 95 27.07 -20.70 -8.14
CA PRO A 95 26.76 -20.31 -6.78
C PRO A 95 26.70 -18.79 -6.63
N LEU A 96 25.59 -18.29 -6.04
CA LEU A 96 25.44 -16.86 -5.77
C LEU A 96 26.51 -16.40 -4.78
N PRO A 97 27.40 -15.46 -5.15
CA PRO A 97 28.43 -15.00 -4.23
C PRO A 97 27.82 -14.08 -3.16
N LEU A 98 27.84 -14.54 -1.92
CA LEU A 98 27.38 -13.77 -0.75
C LEU A 98 28.57 -13.51 0.18
N ASN A 99 28.76 -12.26 0.55
CA ASN A 99 29.74 -11.92 1.57
C ASN A 99 29.25 -12.40 2.94
N ALA A 100 30.04 -13.24 3.61
CA ALA A 100 29.69 -13.73 4.94
C ALA A 100 29.63 -12.58 5.94
N GLY A 101 28.68 -12.61 6.87
CA GLY A 101 28.61 -11.75 8.04
C GLY A 101 27.59 -10.62 8.02
N GLN A 102 27.14 -10.16 6.86
CA GLN A 102 26.17 -9.05 6.77
C GLN A 102 24.75 -9.53 6.41
N TRP A 103 24.51 -10.84 6.39
CA TRP A 103 23.26 -11.45 6.02
C TRP A 103 22.63 -12.20 7.20
N ARG A 104 21.33 -12.03 7.36
CA ARG A 104 20.49 -12.91 8.18
C ARG A 104 19.94 -14.01 7.28
N ILE A 105 20.35 -15.25 7.55
CA ILE A 105 20.05 -16.42 6.70
C ILE A 105 19.20 -17.42 7.50
N THR A 106 18.15 -17.91 6.86
CA THR A 106 17.31 -19.00 7.35
C THR A 106 17.03 -19.98 6.20
N PRO A 107 16.32 -21.10 6.43
CA PRO A 107 15.87 -21.94 5.33
C PRO A 107 14.99 -21.26 4.28
N TRP A 108 14.29 -20.17 4.68
CA TRP A 108 13.23 -19.55 3.88
C TRP A 108 13.54 -18.13 3.44
N HIS A 109 14.49 -17.48 4.05
CA HIS A 109 14.85 -16.11 3.68
C HIS A 109 16.32 -15.80 3.91
N LEU A 110 16.79 -14.91 3.04
CA LEU A 110 18.07 -14.23 3.09
C LEU A 110 17.77 -12.73 3.16
N MET A 111 18.31 -12.01 4.15
CA MET A 111 17.99 -10.59 4.35
C MET A 111 19.21 -9.81 4.83
N THR A 112 19.33 -8.57 4.36
CA THR A 112 20.29 -7.59 4.87
C THR A 112 19.67 -6.19 4.88
N ASP A 113 20.07 -5.37 5.88
CA ASP A 113 19.80 -3.95 6.00
C ASP A 113 21.10 -3.12 5.98
N ASP A 114 22.23 -3.77 5.74
CA ASP A 114 23.53 -3.10 5.58
C ASP A 114 23.66 -2.51 4.17
N THR A 115 23.75 -1.18 4.11
CA THR A 115 23.79 -0.43 2.84
C THR A 115 24.97 -0.82 1.95
N ALA A 116 26.14 -1.09 2.54
CA ALA A 116 27.33 -1.49 1.77
C ALA A 116 27.15 -2.88 1.18
N THR A 117 26.59 -3.83 1.94
CA THR A 117 26.26 -5.17 1.48
C THR A 117 25.22 -5.13 0.36
N ILE A 118 24.15 -4.32 0.49
CA ILE A 118 23.16 -4.13 -0.57
C ILE A 118 23.81 -3.60 -1.84
N ALA A 119 24.65 -2.56 -1.75
CA ALA A 119 25.33 -1.96 -2.89
C ALA A 119 26.25 -2.98 -3.61
N ALA A 120 27.05 -3.73 -2.84
CA ALA A 120 27.92 -4.77 -3.38
C ALA A 120 27.12 -5.92 -4.05
N PHE A 121 26.01 -6.33 -3.43
CA PHE A 121 25.11 -7.33 -3.99
C PHE A 121 24.49 -6.87 -5.31
N LEU A 122 23.95 -5.65 -5.37
CA LEU A 122 23.39 -5.08 -6.60
C LEU A 122 24.43 -4.98 -7.71
N GLN A 123 25.66 -4.60 -7.38
CA GLN A 123 26.76 -4.58 -8.35
C GLN A 123 27.08 -5.99 -8.87
N THR A 124 27.02 -7.01 -8.02
CA THR A 124 27.28 -8.40 -8.39
C THR A 124 26.25 -8.93 -9.38
N ILE A 125 24.97 -8.57 -9.21
CA ILE A 125 23.85 -9.12 -10.01
C ILE A 125 23.46 -8.24 -11.20
N GLN A 126 24.03 -7.04 -11.37
CA GLN A 126 23.55 -6.04 -12.34
C GLN A 126 23.56 -6.48 -13.79
N GLU A 127 24.50 -7.38 -14.19
CA GLU A 127 24.63 -7.87 -15.55
C GLU A 127 24.12 -9.33 -15.70
N ALA A 128 23.64 -9.93 -14.62
CA ALA A 128 23.12 -11.28 -14.62
C ALA A 128 21.66 -11.34 -15.12
N GLN A 129 21.23 -12.52 -15.54
CA GLN A 129 19.88 -12.74 -16.07
C GLN A 129 18.90 -13.24 -14.99
N ALA A 130 19.35 -14.10 -14.08
CA ALA A 130 18.47 -14.70 -13.11
C ALA A 130 19.19 -15.21 -11.85
N ILE A 131 18.45 -15.20 -10.73
CA ILE A 131 18.78 -15.96 -9.54
C ILE A 131 17.80 -17.13 -9.47
N THR A 132 18.34 -18.36 -9.36
CA THR A 132 17.54 -19.59 -9.37
C THR A 132 17.79 -20.43 -8.12
N LEU A 133 16.81 -21.27 -7.73
CA LEU A 133 16.98 -22.23 -6.66
C LEU A 133 17.57 -23.54 -7.22
N LYS A 134 18.68 -23.97 -6.66
CA LYS A 134 19.35 -25.26 -7.03
C LYS A 134 18.37 -26.43 -6.93
N LYS A 135 18.26 -27.21 -7.99
CA LYS A 135 17.34 -28.35 -8.10
C LYS A 135 15.84 -27.98 -8.00
N GLY A 136 15.49 -26.72 -8.17
CA GLY A 136 14.12 -26.22 -8.17
C GLY A 136 13.76 -25.56 -9.49
N LYS A 137 12.49 -25.14 -9.61
CA LYS A 137 11.98 -24.33 -10.73
C LYS A 137 11.77 -22.86 -10.34
N GLN A 138 12.12 -22.53 -9.11
CA GLN A 138 11.98 -21.20 -8.55
C GLN A 138 13.07 -20.31 -9.13
N THR A 139 12.66 -19.11 -9.56
CA THR A 139 13.55 -18.16 -10.21
C THR A 139 13.16 -16.71 -9.91
N ILE A 140 14.15 -15.85 -9.79
CA ILE A 140 14.03 -14.40 -9.83
C ILE A 140 14.62 -13.96 -11.15
N SER A 141 13.81 -13.52 -12.09
CA SER A 141 14.28 -12.82 -13.27
C SER A 141 14.88 -11.47 -12.88
N LEU A 142 16.04 -11.13 -13.41
CA LEU A 142 16.68 -9.83 -13.19
C LEU A 142 16.38 -8.85 -14.33
N VAL A 143 15.58 -9.27 -15.32
CA VAL A 143 15.13 -8.43 -16.44
C VAL A 143 14.20 -7.32 -15.93
N GLY A 144 14.63 -6.08 -16.10
CA GLY A 144 13.89 -4.89 -15.61
C GLY A 144 14.35 -4.37 -14.26
N LEU A 145 15.16 -5.12 -13.47
CA LEU A 145 15.65 -4.68 -12.18
C LEU A 145 16.37 -3.31 -12.26
N LYS A 146 17.29 -3.15 -13.21
CA LYS A 146 18.03 -1.88 -13.39
C LYS A 146 17.09 -0.69 -13.62
N ALA A 147 16.07 -0.86 -14.46
CA ALA A 147 15.06 0.18 -14.72
C ALA A 147 14.21 0.47 -13.48
N ALA A 148 13.84 -0.56 -12.72
CA ALA A 148 13.14 -0.42 -11.46
C ALA A 148 13.94 0.40 -10.43
N LEU A 149 15.24 0.13 -10.31
CA LEU A 149 16.12 0.86 -9.39
C LEU A 149 16.38 2.30 -9.82
N LEU A 150 16.54 2.56 -11.13
CA LEU A 150 16.59 3.92 -11.68
C LEU A 150 15.34 4.72 -11.38
N PHE A 151 14.17 4.08 -11.49
CA PHE A 151 12.91 4.71 -11.13
C PHE A 151 12.86 5.11 -9.65
N ILE A 152 13.33 4.24 -8.75
CA ILE A 152 13.43 4.55 -7.31
C ILE A 152 14.39 5.70 -7.07
N ASP A 153 15.58 5.71 -7.70
CA ASP A 153 16.53 6.81 -7.59
C ASP A 153 15.91 8.14 -8.03
N ALA A 154 15.16 8.15 -9.14
CA ALA A 154 14.46 9.32 -9.64
C ALA A 154 13.33 9.79 -8.71
N GLN A 155 12.46 8.88 -8.22
CA GLN A 155 11.36 9.19 -7.32
C GLN A 155 11.85 9.80 -6.00
N GLN A 156 12.96 9.29 -5.48
CA GLN A 156 13.57 9.77 -4.25
C GLN A 156 14.53 10.96 -4.45
N LYS A 157 14.67 11.46 -5.69
CA LYS A 157 15.62 12.53 -6.04
C LYS A 157 17.06 12.21 -5.67
N ARG A 158 17.49 10.96 -5.90
CA ARG A 158 18.84 10.47 -5.63
C ARG A 158 19.73 10.41 -6.87
N ALA A 159 19.14 10.49 -8.06
CA ALA A 159 19.89 10.52 -9.31
C ALA A 159 21.00 11.59 -9.24
N GLY A 160 22.25 11.20 -9.56
CA GLY A 160 23.43 12.05 -9.43
C GLY A 160 24.04 12.12 -8.03
N SER A 161 23.44 11.53 -7.00
CA SER A 161 24.00 11.51 -5.64
C SER A 161 24.85 10.28 -5.36
N GLU A 162 25.72 10.38 -4.36
CA GLU A 162 26.51 9.24 -3.84
C GLU A 162 25.64 8.09 -3.34
N THR A 163 24.37 8.39 -2.95
CA THR A 163 23.43 7.42 -2.39
C THR A 163 22.53 6.76 -3.42
N ALA A 164 22.62 7.11 -4.71
CA ALA A 164 21.90 6.42 -5.78
C ALA A 164 22.35 4.96 -5.87
N TRP A 165 21.42 4.07 -6.25
CA TRP A 165 21.77 2.67 -6.50
C TRP A 165 22.38 2.45 -7.87
N ILE A 166 21.87 3.14 -8.88
CA ILE A 166 22.27 2.98 -10.27
C ILE A 166 22.89 4.27 -10.83
N ASP A 167 22.16 5.39 -10.75
CA ASP A 167 22.58 6.69 -11.30
C ASP A 167 23.43 7.46 -10.27
N LYS A 168 24.59 6.88 -9.92
CA LYS A 168 25.52 7.45 -8.97
C LYS A 168 26.23 8.67 -9.52
N GLY A 169 26.42 9.67 -8.68
CA GLY A 169 27.19 10.88 -8.94
C GLY A 169 27.93 11.34 -7.71
N ASN A 170 28.29 12.62 -7.69
CA ASN A 170 29.09 13.21 -6.61
C ASN A 170 28.28 14.11 -5.67
N ASP A 171 26.95 14.21 -5.87
CA ASP A 171 26.13 15.01 -4.98
C ASP A 171 26.10 14.38 -3.58
N PRO A 172 26.33 15.17 -2.53
CA PRO A 172 26.42 14.62 -1.18
C PRO A 172 25.07 14.07 -0.72
N PRO A 173 25.04 13.12 0.24
CA PRO A 173 23.78 12.51 0.73
C PRO A 173 22.75 13.55 1.20
N LEU A 174 23.18 14.68 1.77
CA LEU A 174 22.31 15.75 2.24
C LEU A 174 21.60 16.52 1.11
N SER A 175 21.99 16.34 -0.16
CA SER A 175 21.23 16.89 -1.31
C SER A 175 19.91 16.19 -1.52
N VAL A 176 19.73 14.97 -0.99
CA VAL A 176 18.50 14.20 -1.12
C VAL A 176 17.41 14.76 -0.21
N PRO A 177 16.23 15.13 -0.74
CA PRO A 177 15.17 15.71 0.06
C PRO A 177 14.66 14.74 1.12
N PRO A 178 14.25 15.23 2.31
CA PRO A 178 13.65 14.39 3.33
C PRO A 178 12.30 13.81 2.86
N ALA A 179 11.87 12.74 3.52
CA ALA A 179 10.54 12.17 3.28
C ALA A 179 9.45 13.24 3.51
N PRO A 180 8.43 13.33 2.64
CA PRO A 180 7.29 14.20 2.86
C PRO A 180 6.60 13.91 4.20
N ALA A 181 6.18 14.95 4.91
CA ALA A 181 5.50 14.81 6.19
C ALA A 181 4.11 14.18 6.01
N LEU A 182 3.78 13.21 6.87
CA LEU A 182 2.45 12.61 6.90
C LEU A 182 1.44 13.54 7.57
N LYS A 183 0.24 13.61 7.00
CA LYS A 183 -0.92 14.17 7.70
C LYS A 183 -1.55 13.10 8.58
N GLY A 184 -1.96 13.50 9.78
CA GLY A 184 -2.72 12.63 10.68
C GLY A 184 -4.21 12.63 10.35
N VAL A 185 -4.85 11.50 10.61
CA VAL A 185 -6.31 11.39 10.72
C VAL A 185 -6.62 10.94 12.13
N ALA A 186 -7.05 11.89 12.97
CA ALA A 186 -7.35 11.60 14.36
C ALA A 186 -8.52 10.62 14.49
N ILE A 187 -8.48 9.77 15.51
CA ILE A 187 -9.65 8.98 15.93
C ILE A 187 -10.57 9.90 16.73
N VAL A 188 -11.75 10.14 16.21
CA VAL A 188 -12.81 10.87 16.92
C VAL A 188 -13.56 9.88 17.79
N ASN A 189 -13.53 10.04 19.08
CA ASN A 189 -14.12 9.11 20.06
C ASN A 189 -13.58 7.65 19.88
N PRO A 190 -12.39 7.35 20.42
CA PRO A 190 -11.78 6.01 20.29
C PRO A 190 -12.59 4.91 20.99
N THR A 191 -13.36 5.27 22.00
CA THR A 191 -14.18 4.35 22.81
C THR A 191 -15.62 4.88 22.95
N PRO A 192 -16.44 4.86 21.87
CA PRO A 192 -17.83 5.27 21.95
C PRO A 192 -18.61 4.35 22.86
N THR A 193 -19.65 4.88 23.50
CA THR A 193 -20.60 4.06 24.24
C THR A 193 -21.15 2.96 23.31
N PRO A 194 -21.10 1.68 23.69
CA PRO A 194 -21.69 0.61 22.90
C PRO A 194 -23.17 0.88 22.59
N LEU A 195 -23.64 0.38 21.46
CA LEU A 195 -25.07 0.43 21.14
C LEU A 195 -25.85 -0.42 22.17
N SER A 196 -26.88 0.16 22.79
CA SER A 196 -27.82 -0.62 23.59
C SER A 196 -28.58 -1.63 22.71
N TYR A 197 -29.25 -2.59 23.32
CA TYR A 197 -30.06 -3.56 22.60
C TYR A 197 -31.16 -2.86 21.75
N ASP A 198 -31.85 -1.91 22.35
CA ASP A 198 -32.95 -1.17 21.68
C ASP A 198 -32.41 -0.29 20.55
N GLU A 199 -31.29 0.45 20.78
CA GLU A 199 -30.63 1.24 19.74
C GLU A 199 -30.22 0.37 18.54
N ARG A 200 -29.65 -0.81 18.82
CA ARG A 200 -29.25 -1.75 17.79
C ARG A 200 -30.44 -2.24 16.97
N ASN A 201 -31.51 -2.65 17.61
CA ASN A 201 -32.72 -3.14 16.92
C ASN A 201 -33.38 -2.03 16.09
N ASP A 202 -33.53 -0.84 16.67
CA ASP A 202 -34.07 0.32 15.95
C ASP A 202 -33.25 0.68 14.70
N LEU A 203 -31.93 0.59 14.78
CA LEU A 203 -31.04 0.85 13.65
C LEU A 203 -31.09 -0.27 12.61
N LEU A 204 -31.23 -1.54 13.01
CA LEU A 204 -31.41 -2.67 12.10
C LEU A 204 -32.74 -2.55 11.35
N ASP A 205 -33.83 -2.22 12.04
CA ASP A 205 -35.14 -2.00 11.44
C ASP A 205 -35.11 -0.82 10.46
N TYR A 206 -34.47 0.28 10.84
CA TYR A 206 -34.27 1.42 9.96
C TYR A 206 -33.45 1.04 8.70
N GLY A 207 -32.42 0.23 8.85
CA GLY A 207 -31.60 -0.27 7.74
C GLY A 207 -32.42 -1.13 6.78
N ASN A 208 -33.19 -2.07 7.31
CA ASN A 208 -34.08 -2.92 6.51
C ASN A 208 -35.13 -2.09 5.75
N TRP A 209 -35.75 -1.13 6.43
CA TRP A 209 -36.71 -0.21 5.79
C TRP A 209 -36.05 0.59 4.66
N ARG A 210 -34.84 1.10 4.89
CA ARG A 210 -34.12 1.90 3.91
C ARG A 210 -33.77 1.12 2.66
N MET A 211 -33.51 -0.17 2.79
CA MET A 211 -33.19 -1.06 1.65
C MET A 211 -34.39 -1.35 0.75
N ASN A 212 -35.64 -1.18 1.22
CA ASN A 212 -36.84 -1.46 0.43
C ASN A 212 -36.95 -0.59 -0.83
N GLY A 213 -36.37 0.61 -0.82
CA GLY A 213 -36.37 1.53 -1.96
C GLY A 213 -35.11 1.48 -2.83
N ILE A 214 -34.16 0.57 -2.55
CA ILE A 214 -32.88 0.50 -3.23
C ILE A 214 -32.82 -0.75 -4.10
N HIS A 215 -32.49 -0.55 -5.37
CA HIS A 215 -32.29 -1.67 -6.29
C HIS A 215 -30.95 -2.33 -6.04
N CYS A 216 -30.96 -3.59 -5.61
CA CYS A 216 -29.78 -4.43 -5.37
C CYS A 216 -29.95 -5.76 -6.07
N SER A 217 -28.89 -6.31 -6.65
CA SER A 217 -28.90 -7.63 -7.29
C SER A 217 -28.86 -8.78 -6.28
N LEU A 218 -28.36 -8.55 -5.07
CA LEU A 218 -28.35 -9.54 -3.99
C LEU A 218 -29.78 -9.79 -3.50
N ASP A 219 -30.14 -11.07 -3.36
CA ASP A 219 -31.44 -11.51 -2.81
C ASP A 219 -31.70 -10.83 -1.45
N PRO A 220 -32.87 -10.20 -1.23
CA PRO A 220 -33.23 -9.59 0.04
C PRO A 220 -33.01 -10.50 1.27
N MET A 221 -33.28 -11.79 1.16
CA MET A 221 -33.08 -12.76 2.24
C MET A 221 -31.60 -12.98 2.60
N ARG A 222 -30.67 -12.56 1.73
CA ARG A 222 -29.22 -12.69 1.91
C ARG A 222 -28.57 -11.35 2.28
N ARG A 223 -29.33 -10.27 2.38
CA ARG A 223 -28.83 -8.94 2.74
C ARG A 223 -28.79 -8.82 4.24
N GLU A 224 -27.61 -8.96 4.81
CA GLU A 224 -27.40 -8.75 6.23
C GLU A 224 -27.14 -7.27 6.51
N VAL A 225 -27.98 -6.66 7.35
CA VAL A 225 -27.76 -5.29 7.86
C VAL A 225 -26.84 -5.39 9.08
N ARG A 226 -25.74 -4.63 9.05
CA ARG A 226 -24.73 -4.57 10.10
C ARG A 226 -24.67 -3.16 10.66
N VAL A 227 -24.58 -3.03 11.97
CA VAL A 227 -24.47 -1.73 12.65
C VAL A 227 -23.30 -1.71 13.61
N ALA A 228 -22.60 -0.56 13.67
CA ALA A 228 -21.52 -0.32 14.61
C ALA A 228 -21.59 1.12 15.15
N ALA A 229 -21.21 1.34 16.41
CA ALA A 229 -21.10 2.68 16.97
C ALA A 229 -19.89 3.42 16.36
N LEU A 230 -20.09 4.61 15.79
CA LEU A 230 -19.00 5.50 15.36
C LEU A 230 -18.62 6.49 16.44
N THR A 231 -19.63 7.11 17.07
CA THR A 231 -19.52 8.05 18.18
C THR A 231 -20.68 7.82 19.13
N ASP A 232 -20.82 8.63 20.19
CA ASP A 232 -21.95 8.53 21.11
C ASP A 232 -23.29 8.99 20.48
N ASP A 233 -23.23 9.71 19.36
CA ASP A 233 -24.40 10.22 18.62
C ASP A 233 -24.57 9.63 17.21
N LYS A 234 -23.58 8.92 16.67
CA LYS A 234 -23.56 8.38 15.30
C LYS A 234 -23.23 6.90 15.27
N ALA A 235 -23.88 6.20 14.36
CA ALA A 235 -23.64 4.81 14.03
C ALA A 235 -23.29 4.65 12.53
N LEU A 236 -22.57 3.60 12.21
CA LEU A 236 -22.37 3.10 10.85
C LEU A 236 -23.37 1.97 10.61
N LEU A 237 -24.14 2.11 9.54
CA LEU A 237 -25.03 1.09 9.05
C LEU A 237 -24.51 0.59 7.71
N MET A 238 -24.35 -0.72 7.52
CA MET A 238 -23.83 -1.34 6.30
C MET A 238 -24.71 -2.51 5.87
N THR A 239 -24.80 -2.74 4.57
CA THR A 239 -25.49 -3.89 4.00
C THR A 239 -24.91 -4.27 2.66
N GLY A 240 -24.85 -5.58 2.34
CA GLY A 240 -24.52 -6.05 1.00
C GLY A 240 -25.62 -5.70 0.01
N CYS A 241 -25.27 -5.23 -1.18
CA CYS A 241 -26.19 -4.87 -2.25
C CYS A 241 -25.99 -5.72 -3.51
N GLU A 242 -24.75 -5.95 -3.91
CA GLU A 242 -24.41 -6.73 -5.09
C GLU A 242 -23.41 -7.82 -4.73
N ALA A 243 -23.49 -8.96 -5.40
CA ALA A 243 -22.54 -10.06 -5.20
C ALA A 243 -22.03 -10.57 -6.54
N GLY A 244 -20.69 -10.56 -6.69
CA GLY A 244 -19.98 -11.25 -7.75
C GLY A 244 -19.44 -12.60 -7.27
N ALA A 245 -18.55 -13.21 -8.05
CA ALA A 245 -17.99 -14.53 -7.75
C ALA A 245 -17.19 -14.56 -6.42
N TYR A 246 -16.50 -13.48 -6.08
CA TYR A 246 -15.64 -13.38 -4.88
C TYR A 246 -15.62 -11.97 -4.24
N ASN A 247 -16.37 -11.02 -4.79
CA ASN A 247 -16.55 -9.69 -4.25
C ASN A 247 -18.01 -9.39 -3.99
N THR A 248 -18.30 -8.65 -2.93
CA THR A 248 -19.60 -8.06 -2.63
C THR A 248 -19.46 -6.55 -2.63
N VAL A 249 -20.40 -5.84 -3.27
CA VAL A 249 -20.52 -4.39 -3.15
C VAL A 249 -21.46 -4.10 -2.00
N ASP A 250 -20.97 -3.38 -1.01
CA ASP A 250 -21.72 -2.94 0.15
C ASP A 250 -22.22 -1.50 -0.03
N LEU A 251 -23.33 -1.19 0.60
CA LEU A 251 -23.81 0.16 0.83
C LEU A 251 -23.61 0.51 2.31
N ALA A 252 -23.30 1.78 2.60
CA ALA A 252 -23.13 2.22 3.97
C ALA A 252 -23.67 3.63 4.20
N TRP A 253 -24.15 3.87 5.42
CA TRP A 253 -24.63 5.17 5.87
C TRP A 253 -24.11 5.50 7.26
N ILE A 254 -23.81 6.77 7.47
CA ILE A 254 -23.64 7.36 8.78
C ILE A 254 -25.03 7.79 9.25
N VAL A 255 -25.50 7.29 10.39
CA VAL A 255 -26.86 7.46 10.89
C VAL A 255 -26.81 8.03 12.32
N SER A 256 -27.75 8.94 12.68
CA SER A 256 -27.92 9.33 14.10
C SER A 256 -28.39 8.12 14.92
N ARG A 257 -27.87 7.96 16.15
CA ARG A 257 -28.22 6.83 17.02
C ARG A 257 -29.64 6.92 17.58
N LYS A 258 -30.22 8.13 17.60
CA LYS A 258 -31.57 8.41 18.16
C LYS A 258 -32.51 8.84 17.06
N LYS A 259 -33.78 8.52 17.23
CA LYS A 259 -34.90 9.00 16.37
C LYS A 259 -35.15 10.50 16.57
N PRO A 260 -35.58 11.27 15.54
CA PRO A 260 -35.69 10.81 14.14
C PRO A 260 -34.34 10.54 13.53
N PHE A 261 -34.25 9.41 12.77
CA PHE A 261 -32.99 9.02 12.16
C PHE A 261 -32.62 9.94 10.99
N ALA A 262 -31.49 10.64 11.12
CA ALA A 262 -30.84 11.36 10.02
C ALA A 262 -29.71 10.50 9.46
N SER A 263 -29.74 10.21 8.16
CA SER A 263 -28.73 9.36 7.52
C SER A 263 -28.11 10.02 6.32
N ARG A 264 -26.82 9.73 6.11
CA ARG A 264 -26.06 10.18 4.96
C ARG A 264 -25.24 9.01 4.42
N ALA A 265 -25.29 8.80 3.10
CA ALA A 265 -24.48 7.77 2.44
C ALA A 265 -22.99 8.00 2.68
N VAL A 266 -22.27 6.93 2.94
CA VAL A 266 -20.81 6.92 2.99
C VAL A 266 -20.27 7.05 1.56
N ARG A 267 -19.35 7.97 1.36
CA ARG A 267 -18.57 8.10 0.12
C ARG A 267 -17.10 8.03 0.49
N LEU A 268 -16.39 7.13 -0.16
CA LEU A 268 -14.96 6.90 0.02
C LEU A 268 -14.23 7.56 -1.14
N ARG A 269 -13.57 8.70 -0.88
CA ARG A 269 -12.88 9.45 -1.92
C ARG A 269 -11.37 9.48 -1.68
N LEU A 270 -10.60 9.01 -2.65
CA LEU A 270 -9.14 9.04 -2.62
C LEU A 270 -8.62 10.49 -2.62
N PRO A 271 -7.59 10.79 -1.82
CA PRO A 271 -6.95 12.10 -1.79
C PRO A 271 -5.91 12.31 -2.92
N PHE A 272 -5.74 11.34 -3.79
CA PHE A 272 -4.83 11.34 -4.92
C PHE A 272 -5.51 10.76 -6.16
N ASN A 273 -4.91 10.98 -7.34
CA ASN A 273 -5.38 10.37 -8.59
C ASN A 273 -4.81 8.96 -8.71
N SER A 274 -5.68 7.97 -8.74
CA SER A 274 -5.32 6.55 -8.91
C SER A 274 -5.20 6.12 -10.39
N GLY A 275 -5.44 7.04 -11.34
CA GLY A 275 -5.52 6.70 -12.76
C GLY A 275 -6.89 6.20 -13.21
N ALA A 276 -7.84 5.98 -12.29
CA ALA A 276 -9.22 5.65 -12.60
C ALA A 276 -10.02 6.91 -13.03
N GLU A 277 -11.15 6.70 -13.71
CA GLU A 277 -12.04 7.80 -14.15
C GLU A 277 -12.60 8.61 -12.97
N SER A 278 -12.75 7.98 -11.81
CA SER A 278 -13.23 8.60 -10.58
C SER A 278 -12.29 8.31 -9.40
N ASN A 279 -12.14 9.29 -8.52
CA ASN A 279 -11.47 9.09 -7.23
C ASN A 279 -12.41 8.50 -6.15
N ASP A 280 -13.68 8.24 -6.46
CA ASP A 280 -14.61 7.60 -5.54
C ASP A 280 -14.41 6.08 -5.58
N MET A 281 -14.33 5.47 -4.40
CA MET A 281 -14.13 4.03 -4.23
C MET A 281 -15.46 3.36 -3.84
N GLU A 282 -15.70 2.19 -4.41
CA GLU A 282 -16.78 1.33 -3.98
C GLU A 282 -16.45 0.66 -2.64
N LEU A 283 -17.51 0.36 -1.87
CA LEU A 283 -17.37 -0.39 -0.62
C LEU A 283 -17.32 -1.90 -0.93
N MET A 284 -16.21 -2.36 -1.47
CA MET A 284 -16.02 -3.79 -1.79
C MET A 284 -15.68 -4.58 -0.53
N ASN A 285 -16.42 -5.66 -0.27
CA ASN A 285 -16.24 -6.55 0.89
C ASN A 285 -15.99 -5.76 2.18
N ALA A 286 -16.80 -4.73 2.43
CA ALA A 286 -16.58 -3.76 3.47
C ALA A 286 -16.78 -4.34 4.88
N VAL A 287 -15.84 -4.07 5.78
CA VAL A 287 -15.89 -4.45 7.20
C VAL A 287 -15.48 -3.28 8.06
N PHE A 288 -16.22 -3.04 9.15
CA PHE A 288 -15.80 -2.07 10.15
C PHE A 288 -15.12 -2.81 11.31
N ASP A 289 -13.82 -2.54 11.47
CA ASP A 289 -13.04 -3.06 12.61
C ASP A 289 -13.19 -2.12 13.81
N GLU A 290 -13.93 -2.58 14.81
CA GLU A 290 -14.19 -1.79 16.02
C GLU A 290 -12.94 -1.56 16.87
N LYS A 291 -11.90 -2.41 16.76
CA LYS A 291 -10.64 -2.26 17.49
C LYS A 291 -9.78 -1.14 16.93
N SER A 292 -9.56 -1.13 15.63
CA SER A 292 -8.80 -0.09 14.94
C SER A 292 -9.64 1.15 14.62
N ARG A 293 -10.97 1.06 14.74
CA ARG A 293 -11.94 2.11 14.37
C ARG A 293 -11.88 2.45 12.89
N GLU A 294 -11.62 1.45 12.05
CA GLU A 294 -11.41 1.62 10.62
C GLU A 294 -12.46 0.86 9.81
N LEU A 295 -12.97 1.51 8.79
CA LEU A 295 -13.73 0.88 7.72
C LEU A 295 -12.70 0.35 6.70
N ILE A 296 -12.70 -0.96 6.51
CA ILE A 296 -11.78 -1.67 5.62
C ILE A 296 -12.55 -2.12 4.39
N THR A 297 -12.01 -1.86 3.21
CA THR A 297 -12.53 -2.43 1.95
C THR A 297 -11.48 -3.31 1.30
N LEU A 298 -11.91 -4.35 0.60
CA LEU A 298 -11.04 -5.29 -0.09
C LEU A 298 -11.62 -5.65 -1.46
N SER A 299 -11.09 -5.04 -2.52
CA SER A 299 -11.38 -5.44 -3.90
C SER A 299 -10.39 -6.54 -4.31
N LYS A 300 -10.85 -7.77 -4.36
CA LYS A 300 -10.03 -8.93 -4.74
C LYS A 300 -9.91 -9.00 -6.26
N GLY A 301 -8.71 -9.15 -6.78
CA GLY A 301 -8.49 -9.41 -8.21
C GLY A 301 -8.91 -10.83 -8.59
N ARG A 302 -8.86 -11.78 -7.63
CA ARG A 302 -9.38 -13.15 -7.76
C ARG A 302 -9.69 -13.77 -6.38
N GLY A 303 -10.30 -14.96 -6.37
CA GLY A 303 -10.77 -15.61 -5.14
C GLY A 303 -9.72 -15.87 -4.07
N LEU A 304 -8.45 -16.04 -4.45
CA LEU A 304 -7.33 -16.25 -3.51
C LEU A 304 -6.95 -14.99 -2.72
N ALA A 305 -7.39 -13.81 -3.14
CA ALA A 305 -7.05 -12.52 -2.55
C ALA A 305 -5.52 -12.29 -2.41
N ASP A 306 -4.75 -12.74 -3.38
CA ASP A 306 -3.31 -12.51 -3.50
C ASP A 306 -2.98 -11.29 -4.37
N CYS A 307 -3.98 -10.67 -4.97
CA CYS A 307 -3.92 -9.43 -5.73
C CYS A 307 -5.21 -8.63 -5.58
N GLY A 308 -5.14 -7.32 -5.79
CA GLY A 308 -6.25 -6.41 -5.70
C GLY A 308 -5.93 -5.14 -4.94
N ILE A 309 -6.96 -4.51 -4.36
CA ILE A 309 -6.85 -3.25 -3.62
C ILE A 309 -7.45 -3.43 -2.22
N GLN A 310 -6.69 -3.06 -1.19
CA GLN A 310 -7.19 -2.93 0.19
C GLN A 310 -7.11 -1.46 0.61
N THR A 311 -8.20 -0.92 1.14
CA THR A 311 -8.21 0.42 1.71
C THR A 311 -8.66 0.40 3.17
N ARG A 312 -8.13 1.33 3.96
CA ARG A 312 -8.53 1.54 5.35
C ARG A 312 -8.89 3.00 5.54
N TRP A 313 -10.02 3.24 6.18
CA TRP A 313 -10.61 4.56 6.33
C TRP A 313 -10.98 4.82 7.77
N ARG A 314 -10.69 6.00 8.26
CA ARG A 314 -11.03 6.42 9.63
C ARG A 314 -12.06 7.54 9.59
N PHE A 315 -13.03 7.47 10.49
CA PHE A 315 -14.07 8.49 10.62
C PHE A 315 -13.53 9.73 11.35
N ASP A 316 -13.62 10.90 10.72
CA ASP A 316 -13.11 12.17 11.24
C ASP A 316 -14.19 13.00 11.99
N GLY A 317 -15.35 12.38 12.30
CA GLY A 317 -16.53 13.05 12.88
C GLY A 317 -17.55 13.51 11.84
N GLN A 318 -17.14 13.64 10.59
CA GLN A 318 -18.00 14.01 9.47
C GLN A 318 -18.01 12.97 8.35
N ARG A 319 -16.86 12.45 7.95
CA ARG A 319 -16.69 11.51 6.84
C ARG A 319 -15.54 10.55 7.10
N PHE A 320 -15.47 9.49 6.30
CA PHE A 320 -14.34 8.61 6.29
C PHE A 320 -13.19 9.21 5.49
N ARG A 321 -11.99 9.18 6.10
CA ARG A 321 -10.74 9.64 5.50
C ARG A 321 -9.82 8.46 5.29
N LEU A 322 -9.14 8.42 4.16
CA LEU A 322 -8.18 7.37 3.84
C LEU A 322 -7.02 7.40 4.82
N VAL A 323 -6.72 6.24 5.43
CA VAL A 323 -5.54 6.01 6.28
C VAL A 323 -4.51 5.13 5.62
N ARG A 324 -4.95 4.15 4.83
CA ARG A 324 -4.06 3.27 4.07
C ARG A 324 -4.71 2.90 2.74
N TYR A 325 -3.93 2.93 1.68
CA TYR A 325 -4.24 2.34 0.39
C TYR A 325 -3.09 1.40 0.01
N ALA A 326 -3.40 0.14 -0.17
CA ALA A 326 -2.45 -0.87 -0.62
C ALA A 326 -2.98 -1.54 -1.88
N GLU A 327 -2.10 -1.80 -2.82
CA GLU A 327 -2.46 -2.40 -4.10
C GLU A 327 -1.41 -3.39 -4.55
N GLU A 328 -1.86 -4.58 -4.92
CA GLU A 328 -1.05 -5.63 -5.53
C GLU A 328 -1.70 -6.02 -6.86
N PRO A 329 -1.17 -5.52 -8.00
CA PRO A 329 -1.72 -5.85 -9.31
C PRO A 329 -1.33 -7.25 -9.79
N SER A 330 -0.29 -7.88 -9.22
CA SER A 330 0.23 -9.18 -9.65
C SER A 330 -0.40 -10.32 -8.86
N CYS A 331 -1.23 -11.13 -9.54
CA CYS A 331 -1.86 -12.33 -8.95
C CYS A 331 -0.89 -13.53 -9.02
N ASP A 332 0.10 -13.59 -8.16
CA ASP A 332 1.24 -14.50 -8.23
C ASP A 332 1.37 -15.49 -7.06
N ASN A 333 0.34 -15.61 -6.22
CA ASN A 333 0.31 -16.44 -5.01
C ASN A 333 1.34 -16.05 -3.94
N TRP A 334 1.78 -14.78 -3.93
CA TRP A 334 2.84 -14.38 -3.00
C TRP A 334 2.30 -14.01 -1.62
N HIS A 335 1.49 -12.97 -1.52
CA HIS A 335 1.01 -12.44 -0.24
C HIS A 335 -0.48 -12.10 -0.26
N GLY A 336 -1.11 -12.17 0.91
CA GLY A 336 -2.44 -11.64 1.13
C GLY A 336 -2.45 -10.12 1.38
N PRO A 337 -3.65 -9.53 1.56
CA PRO A 337 -3.89 -8.08 1.56
C PRO A 337 -3.11 -7.27 2.60
N ASP A 338 -2.75 -7.88 3.74
CA ASP A 338 -2.03 -7.17 4.81
C ASP A 338 -0.56 -6.90 4.47
N ALA A 339 0.01 -7.67 3.54
CA ALA A 339 1.40 -7.54 3.09
C ALA A 339 1.53 -6.85 1.71
N TRP A 340 0.44 -6.40 1.10
CA TRP A 340 0.49 -5.70 -0.18
C TRP A 340 1.22 -4.37 -0.07
N PRO A 341 1.95 -3.97 -1.13
CA PRO A 341 2.66 -2.71 -1.13
C PRO A 341 1.72 -1.53 -0.97
N THR A 342 2.15 -0.54 -0.21
CA THR A 342 1.31 0.59 0.19
C THR A 342 1.63 1.81 -0.65
N LEU A 343 0.62 2.38 -1.32
CA LEU A 343 0.72 3.62 -2.08
C LEU A 343 0.39 4.86 -1.24
N TRP A 344 -0.47 4.73 -0.25
CA TRP A 344 -0.85 5.85 0.60
C TRP A 344 -0.92 5.45 2.06
N ILE A 345 -0.35 6.30 2.91
CA ILE A 345 -0.43 6.18 4.37
C ILE A 345 -0.73 7.54 4.99
N THR A 346 -1.32 7.53 6.19
CA THR A 346 -1.44 8.68 7.08
C THR A 346 -0.87 8.33 8.45
N ARG A 347 -0.65 9.34 9.27
CA ARG A 347 -0.18 9.18 10.65
C ARG A 347 -1.35 8.92 11.61
#